data_29975579a4ad23cd247a13d0f86c0dc5
#
_entry.id   29975579a4ad23cd247a13d0f86c0dc5
#
_cell.length_a   1.000
_cell.length_b   1.000
_cell.length_c   1.000
_cell.angle_alpha   90.00
_cell.angle_beta   90.00
_cell.angle_gamma   90.00
#
_symmetry.space_group_name_H-M   'P 1'
#
loop_
_entity.id
_entity.type
_entity.pdbx_description
1 polymer ?
#
loop_
_entity_poly.entity_id
_entity_poly.type
_entity_poly.pdbx_seq_one_letter_code
_entity_poly.pdbx_strand_id
1 'polypeptide(L)'
;MIVKAFLDSQGYPTTLFSNGEEAWNSLRDVQYDLCITDVMMPVMDGFTLLKQIKSVQPMMPVIVLTAKKEQDDILEGFSLGADDYVTKPFSMDELLARIKVWERWLTYSPSDTPACEFRLGGFTFNVPHLTLTNAKGEVRKLTSKEMELLYMLCEHTGETLERRHVLQTIWEEENRTNARSMDVYITKLRKYFKEDPDVDIVNVHGVGFKLVVK
;
A
#
# COMPACT_ATOMS: atom_id res chain seq x y z
N MET A 1 14.72 -18.04 9.69
CA MET A 1 14.87 -18.28 11.16
C MET A 1 15.17 -17.00 11.93
N ILE A 2 16.13 -16.16 11.53
CA ILE A 2 16.53 -14.94 12.30
C ILE A 2 15.40 -13.93 12.40
N VAL A 3 14.73 -13.57 11.30
CA VAL A 3 13.61 -12.60 11.26
C VAL A 3 12.49 -13.04 12.20
N LYS A 4 12.07 -14.31 12.14
CA LYS A 4 11.02 -14.83 13.03
C LYS A 4 11.40 -14.66 14.49
N ALA A 5 12.58 -15.13 14.90
CA ALA A 5 13.03 -15.05 16.29
C ALA A 5 13.11 -13.61 16.79
N PHE A 6 13.52 -12.67 15.93
CA PHE A 6 13.56 -11.25 16.24
C PHE A 6 12.15 -10.69 16.43
N LEU A 7 11.24 -10.92 15.49
CA LEU A 7 9.87 -10.40 15.55
C LEU A 7 9.10 -10.97 16.75
N ASP A 8 9.23 -12.29 17.01
CA ASP A 8 8.63 -12.90 18.20
C ASP A 8 9.15 -12.24 19.50
N SER A 9 10.46 -11.89 19.55
CA SER A 9 11.05 -11.19 20.70
C SER A 9 10.54 -9.76 20.88
N GLN A 10 10.06 -9.14 19.81
CA GLN A 10 9.46 -7.80 19.81
C GLN A 10 7.95 -7.83 20.06
N GLY A 11 7.36 -9.01 20.32
CA GLY A 11 5.94 -9.16 20.62
C GLY A 11 5.05 -9.38 19.39
N TYR A 12 5.62 -9.64 18.21
CA TYR A 12 4.88 -9.97 16.99
C TYR A 12 4.86 -11.49 16.76
N PRO A 13 3.77 -12.20 17.12
CA PRO A 13 3.66 -13.63 16.88
C PRO A 13 3.81 -13.94 15.38
N THR A 14 4.83 -14.72 15.01
CA THR A 14 5.18 -14.92 13.61
C THR A 14 5.08 -16.38 13.19
N THR A 15 4.37 -16.66 12.10
CA THR A 15 4.35 -17.96 11.44
C THR A 15 5.29 -17.93 10.22
N LEU A 16 6.16 -18.92 10.09
CA LEU A 16 7.11 -19.02 8.98
C LEU A 16 6.69 -20.12 8.02
N PHE A 17 6.70 -19.82 6.74
CA PHE A 17 6.46 -20.75 5.64
C PHE A 17 7.69 -20.88 4.74
N SER A 18 7.86 -22.05 4.12
CA SER A 18 9.01 -22.35 3.24
C SER A 18 8.83 -21.82 1.83
N ASN A 19 7.59 -21.57 1.41
CA ASN A 19 7.23 -21.09 0.08
C ASN A 19 5.86 -20.38 0.10
N GLY A 20 5.53 -19.73 -1.01
CA GLY A 20 4.29 -18.98 -1.14
C GLY A 20 3.03 -19.84 -1.13
N GLU A 21 3.09 -21.09 -1.61
CA GLU A 21 1.93 -21.99 -1.62
C GLU A 21 1.50 -22.41 -0.21
N GLU A 22 2.47 -22.75 0.65
CA GLU A 22 2.19 -23.04 2.07
C GLU A 22 1.58 -21.83 2.78
N ALA A 23 2.13 -20.63 2.55
CA ALA A 23 1.60 -19.39 3.10
C ALA A 23 0.17 -19.12 2.61
N TRP A 24 -0.07 -19.27 1.31
CA TRP A 24 -1.39 -19.12 0.70
C TRP A 24 -2.43 -20.09 1.27
N ASN A 25 -2.06 -21.35 1.42
CA ASN A 25 -2.95 -22.36 1.98
C ASN A 25 -3.31 -22.04 3.44
N SER A 26 -2.35 -21.56 4.24
CA SER A 26 -2.58 -21.16 5.63
C SER A 26 -3.54 -19.96 5.75
N LEU A 27 -3.53 -19.03 4.80
CA LEU A 27 -4.42 -17.87 4.77
C LEU A 27 -5.91 -18.20 4.64
N ARG A 28 -6.25 -19.44 4.25
CA ARG A 28 -7.63 -19.91 4.19
C ARG A 28 -8.22 -20.19 5.57
N ASP A 29 -7.37 -20.60 6.49
CA ASP A 29 -7.77 -21.09 7.82
C ASP A 29 -7.35 -20.15 8.95
N VAL A 30 -6.32 -19.32 8.72
CA VAL A 30 -5.73 -18.41 9.70
C VAL A 30 -5.73 -16.99 9.17
N GLN A 31 -6.21 -16.08 9.99
CA GLN A 31 -6.14 -14.64 9.70
C GLN A 31 -4.79 -14.09 10.16
N TYR A 32 -4.11 -13.37 9.27
CA TYR A 32 -2.86 -12.67 9.55
C TYR A 32 -3.05 -11.18 9.35
N ASP A 33 -2.36 -10.39 10.15
CA ASP A 33 -2.43 -8.92 10.10
C ASP A 33 -1.46 -8.31 9.08
N LEU A 34 -0.35 -9.01 8.77
CA LEU A 34 0.68 -8.56 7.85
C LEU A 34 1.42 -9.76 7.25
N CYS A 35 1.79 -9.65 5.98
CA CYS A 35 2.65 -10.61 5.29
C CYS A 35 4.01 -9.99 4.98
N ILE A 36 5.08 -10.74 5.28
CA ILE A 36 6.43 -10.42 4.82
C ILE A 36 6.86 -11.55 3.89
N THR A 37 7.16 -11.24 2.64
CA THR A 37 7.51 -12.25 1.64
C THR A 37 8.83 -11.92 0.94
N ASP A 38 9.60 -12.95 0.63
CA ASP A 38 10.72 -12.83 -0.32
C ASP A 38 10.18 -12.90 -1.75
N VAL A 39 10.78 -12.15 -2.68
CA VAL A 39 10.48 -12.31 -4.11
C VAL A 39 10.83 -13.71 -4.57
N MET A 40 12.06 -14.15 -4.25
CA MET A 40 12.59 -15.42 -4.72
C MET A 40 12.28 -16.55 -3.74
N MET A 41 11.17 -17.25 -3.96
CA MET A 41 10.79 -18.44 -3.21
C MET A 41 10.52 -19.62 -4.16
N PRO A 42 10.78 -20.87 -3.73
CA PRO A 42 10.42 -22.03 -4.53
C PRO A 42 8.90 -22.23 -4.60
N VAL A 43 8.44 -23.03 -5.56
CA VAL A 43 7.05 -23.43 -5.78
C VAL A 43 6.15 -22.27 -6.17
N MET A 44 5.96 -21.28 -5.31
CA MET A 44 5.24 -20.04 -5.57
C MET A 44 6.12 -18.87 -5.11
N ASP A 45 6.43 -17.96 -6.05
CA ASP A 45 7.21 -16.75 -5.78
C ASP A 45 6.40 -15.69 -5.00
N GLY A 46 7.13 -14.68 -4.47
CA GLY A 46 6.50 -13.65 -3.64
C GLY A 46 5.52 -12.74 -4.38
N PHE A 47 5.70 -12.51 -5.67
CA PHE A 47 4.78 -11.69 -6.47
C PHE A 47 3.47 -12.42 -6.77
N THR A 48 3.56 -13.72 -7.06
CA THR A 48 2.38 -14.56 -7.22
C THR A 48 1.58 -14.63 -5.93
N LEU A 49 2.25 -14.82 -4.78
CA LEU A 49 1.63 -14.77 -3.46
C LEU A 49 0.97 -13.41 -3.20
N LEU A 50 1.69 -12.31 -3.40
CA LEU A 50 1.18 -10.95 -3.26
C LEU A 50 -0.11 -10.73 -4.08
N LYS A 51 -0.10 -11.09 -5.35
CA LYS A 51 -1.27 -10.96 -6.23
C LYS A 51 -2.47 -11.73 -5.72
N GLN A 52 -2.27 -12.95 -5.23
CA GLN A 52 -3.33 -13.77 -4.64
C GLN A 52 -3.87 -13.13 -3.35
N ILE A 53 -2.99 -12.69 -2.44
CA ILE A 53 -3.39 -11.99 -1.22
C ILE A 53 -4.23 -10.76 -1.56
N LYS A 54 -3.74 -9.89 -2.43
CA LYS A 54 -4.43 -8.63 -2.77
C LYS A 54 -5.76 -8.85 -3.50
N SER A 55 -5.96 -9.99 -4.15
CA SER A 55 -7.23 -10.33 -4.78
C SER A 55 -8.35 -10.66 -3.78
N VAL A 56 -8.02 -11.24 -2.62
CA VAL A 56 -8.99 -11.69 -1.59
C VAL A 56 -8.95 -10.84 -0.32
N GLN A 57 -7.79 -10.34 0.05
CA GLN A 57 -7.53 -9.51 1.22
C GLN A 57 -6.76 -8.24 0.83
N PRO A 58 -7.35 -7.32 0.05
CA PRO A 58 -6.64 -6.15 -0.47
C PRO A 58 -6.09 -5.24 0.65
N MET A 59 -6.65 -5.35 1.85
CA MET A 59 -6.29 -4.57 3.03
C MET A 59 -5.10 -5.12 3.81
N MET A 60 -4.79 -6.42 3.67
CA MET A 60 -3.67 -7.01 4.39
C MET A 60 -2.35 -6.43 3.87
N PRO A 61 -1.55 -5.76 4.72
CA PRO A 61 -0.27 -5.20 4.29
C PRO A 61 0.69 -6.31 3.85
N VAL A 62 1.40 -6.09 2.75
CA VAL A 62 2.42 -7.00 2.26
C VAL A 62 3.73 -6.25 2.07
N ILE A 63 4.75 -6.62 2.86
CA ILE A 63 6.12 -6.13 2.74
C ILE A 63 6.90 -7.14 1.90
N VAL A 64 7.51 -6.69 0.81
CA VAL A 64 8.29 -7.54 -0.08
C VAL A 64 9.78 -7.35 0.18
N LEU A 65 10.49 -8.44 0.46
CA LEU A 65 11.94 -8.46 0.59
C LEU A 65 12.57 -8.74 -0.78
N THR A 66 13.44 -7.85 -1.28
CA THR A 66 14.02 -7.99 -2.62
C THR A 66 15.52 -7.78 -2.64
N ALA A 67 16.22 -8.35 -3.62
CA ALA A 67 17.63 -8.10 -3.85
C ALA A 67 17.81 -6.79 -4.65
N LYS A 68 18.84 -6.01 -4.32
CA LYS A 68 19.11 -4.65 -4.85
C LYS A 68 19.24 -4.52 -6.38
N LYS A 69 19.28 -5.63 -7.10
CA LYS A 69 19.55 -5.67 -8.56
C LYS A 69 18.27 -5.62 -9.43
N GLU A 70 17.10 -5.74 -8.84
CA GLU A 70 15.83 -5.93 -9.56
C GLU A 70 14.93 -4.69 -9.45
N GLN A 71 15.43 -3.55 -9.98
CA GLN A 71 14.61 -2.31 -10.00
C GLN A 71 13.31 -2.48 -10.80
N ASP A 72 13.30 -3.35 -11.80
CA ASP A 72 12.11 -3.62 -12.60
C ASP A 72 11.08 -4.44 -11.81
N ASP A 73 11.53 -5.37 -10.97
CA ASP A 73 10.68 -6.17 -10.08
C ASP A 73 9.97 -5.32 -9.01
N ILE A 74 10.64 -4.27 -8.51
CA ILE A 74 10.05 -3.33 -7.55
C ILE A 74 8.86 -2.60 -8.17
N LEU A 75 8.97 -2.14 -9.41
CA LEU A 75 7.87 -1.46 -10.12
C LEU A 75 6.73 -2.43 -10.42
N GLU A 76 7.03 -3.66 -10.81
CA GLU A 76 6.03 -4.70 -11.02
C GLU A 76 5.28 -4.98 -9.72
N GLY A 77 5.97 -5.20 -8.62
CA GLY A 77 5.35 -5.49 -7.35
C GLY A 77 4.48 -4.36 -6.80
N PHE A 78 4.90 -3.08 -6.93
CA PHE A 78 4.01 -1.95 -6.61
C PHE A 78 2.79 -1.92 -7.54
N SER A 79 2.95 -2.30 -8.81
CA SER A 79 1.82 -2.43 -9.72
C SER A 79 0.85 -3.53 -9.29
N LEU A 80 1.35 -4.57 -8.62
CA LEU A 80 0.58 -5.68 -8.05
C LEU A 80 -0.04 -5.38 -6.68
N GLY A 81 0.33 -4.23 -6.06
CA GLY A 81 -0.27 -3.76 -4.81
C GLY A 81 0.56 -4.05 -3.55
N ALA A 82 1.87 -4.30 -3.66
CA ALA A 82 2.74 -4.35 -2.49
C ALA A 82 2.69 -3.02 -1.73
N ASP A 83 2.62 -3.09 -0.42
CA ASP A 83 2.50 -1.90 0.42
C ASP A 83 3.88 -1.31 0.75
N ASP A 84 4.90 -2.17 0.84
CA ASP A 84 6.27 -1.72 1.09
C ASP A 84 7.32 -2.71 0.54
N TYR A 85 8.56 -2.21 0.40
CA TYR A 85 9.73 -2.98 -0.07
C TYR A 85 10.91 -2.76 0.85
N VAL A 86 11.59 -3.86 1.18
CA VAL A 86 12.85 -3.84 1.93
C VAL A 86 13.94 -4.48 1.08
N THR A 87 14.98 -3.72 0.77
CA THR A 87 16.09 -4.22 -0.05
C THR A 87 17.10 -4.97 0.80
N LYS A 88 17.48 -6.15 0.37
CA LYS A 88 18.56 -6.96 0.99
C LYS A 88 19.94 -6.42 0.58
N PRO A 89 20.92 -6.33 1.52
CA PRO A 89 20.80 -6.62 2.96
C PRO A 89 20.10 -5.50 3.73
N PHE A 90 19.28 -5.84 4.72
CA PHE A 90 18.57 -4.90 5.60
C PHE A 90 18.88 -5.18 7.07
N SER A 91 18.72 -4.18 7.93
CA SER A 91 18.78 -4.34 9.37
C SER A 91 17.42 -4.80 9.93
N MET A 92 17.47 -5.49 11.09
CA MET A 92 16.23 -5.88 11.77
C MET A 92 15.44 -4.67 12.24
N ASP A 93 16.13 -3.58 12.63
CA ASP A 93 15.52 -2.32 13.04
C ASP A 93 14.80 -1.63 11.88
N GLU A 94 15.36 -1.68 10.66
CA GLU A 94 14.70 -1.18 9.46
C GLU A 94 13.39 -1.92 9.19
N LEU A 95 13.42 -3.25 9.24
CA LEU A 95 12.21 -4.05 9.05
C LEU A 95 11.17 -3.77 10.14
N LEU A 96 11.61 -3.66 11.40
CA LEU A 96 10.72 -3.35 12.52
C LEU A 96 10.08 -1.97 12.39
N ALA A 97 10.83 -0.96 11.97
CA ALA A 97 10.30 0.38 11.75
C ALA A 97 9.15 0.36 10.74
N ARG A 98 9.30 -0.39 9.64
CA ARG A 98 8.26 -0.54 8.62
C ARG A 98 7.03 -1.29 9.13
N ILE A 99 7.21 -2.34 9.94
CA ILE A 99 6.10 -3.06 10.58
C ILE A 99 5.31 -2.14 11.52
N LYS A 100 5.99 -1.29 12.30
CA LYS A 100 5.34 -0.35 13.24
C LYS A 100 4.46 0.70 12.53
N VAL A 101 4.76 1.04 11.29
CA VAL A 101 3.86 1.89 10.49
C VAL A 101 2.51 1.19 10.32
N TRP A 102 2.52 -0.09 9.97
CA TRP A 102 1.31 -0.89 9.77
C TRP A 102 0.57 -1.18 11.08
N GLU A 103 1.28 -1.38 12.18
CA GLU A 103 0.68 -1.56 13.51
C GLU A 103 -0.22 -0.38 13.86
N ARG A 104 0.20 0.85 13.62
CA ARG A 104 -0.65 2.04 13.83
C ARG A 104 -1.93 2.00 13.01
N TRP A 105 -1.87 1.51 11.77
CA TRP A 105 -3.05 1.38 10.91
C TRP A 105 -3.97 0.24 11.31
N LEU A 106 -3.43 -0.87 11.79
CA LEU A 106 -4.20 -2.02 12.28
C LEU A 106 -4.90 -1.72 13.62
N THR A 107 -4.29 -0.90 14.46
CA THR A 107 -4.86 -0.45 15.74
C THR A 107 -5.81 0.74 15.59
N TYR A 108 -5.86 1.34 14.40
CA TYR A 108 -6.72 2.47 14.09
C TYR A 108 -8.19 2.02 14.07
N SER A 109 -8.90 2.32 15.15
CA SER A 109 -10.33 2.00 15.25
C SER A 109 -11.14 3.02 14.42
N PRO A 110 -12.05 2.56 13.54
CA PRO A 110 -12.96 3.47 12.81
C PRO A 110 -13.85 4.34 13.71
N SER A 111 -13.92 4.01 15.02
CA SER A 111 -14.70 4.74 16.01
C SER A 111 -14.09 6.08 16.43
N ASP A 112 -12.79 6.31 16.18
CA ASP A 112 -12.07 7.47 16.68
C ASP A 112 -11.88 8.59 15.63
N THR A 113 -12.35 8.37 14.40
CA THR A 113 -12.36 9.43 13.37
C THR A 113 -13.76 9.89 13.07
N PRO A 114 -13.98 11.20 12.85
CA PRO A 114 -15.19 11.66 12.18
C PRO A 114 -15.31 10.87 10.87
N ALA A 115 -16.51 10.41 10.54
CA ALA A 115 -16.79 9.65 9.32
C ALA A 115 -16.26 10.44 8.11
N CYS A 116 -15.00 10.16 7.73
CA CYS A 116 -14.37 10.82 6.62
C CYS A 116 -14.84 10.16 5.34
N GLU A 117 -15.90 10.72 4.78
CA GLU A 117 -16.37 10.43 3.44
C GLU A 117 -16.09 11.65 2.57
N PHE A 118 -15.36 11.44 1.50
CA PHE A 118 -15.07 12.48 0.51
C PHE A 118 -15.92 12.25 -0.73
N ARG A 119 -16.59 13.30 -1.21
CA ARG A 119 -17.26 13.29 -2.50
C ARG A 119 -16.35 13.91 -3.55
N LEU A 120 -16.04 13.13 -4.57
CA LEU A 120 -15.12 13.47 -5.64
C LEU A 120 -15.87 13.31 -6.97
N GLY A 121 -16.52 14.39 -7.44
CA GLY A 121 -17.41 14.29 -8.59
C GLY A 121 -18.49 13.22 -8.37
N GLY A 122 -18.57 12.24 -9.27
CA GLY A 122 -19.45 11.08 -9.13
C GLY A 122 -18.92 9.95 -8.24
N PHE A 123 -17.77 10.12 -7.58
CA PHE A 123 -17.20 9.12 -6.67
C PHE A 123 -17.44 9.48 -5.21
N THR A 124 -17.61 8.43 -4.41
CA THR A 124 -17.62 8.53 -2.95
C THR A 124 -16.43 7.71 -2.41
N PHE A 125 -15.49 8.39 -1.75
CA PHE A 125 -14.37 7.77 -1.06
C PHE A 125 -14.68 7.64 0.42
N ASN A 126 -14.82 6.40 0.89
CA ASN A 126 -15.08 6.08 2.30
C ASN A 126 -13.77 5.62 2.95
N VAL A 127 -13.19 6.46 3.79
CA VAL A 127 -11.87 6.22 4.41
C VAL A 127 -11.92 5.04 5.38
N PRO A 128 -12.85 4.94 6.34
CA PRO A 128 -12.93 3.81 7.26
C PRO A 128 -13.07 2.44 6.59
N HIS A 129 -13.77 2.39 5.45
CA HIS A 129 -14.00 1.13 4.72
C HIS A 129 -13.00 0.90 3.60
N LEU A 130 -12.12 1.88 3.34
CA LEU A 130 -11.11 1.88 2.27
C LEU A 130 -11.72 1.55 0.92
N THR A 131 -12.87 2.16 0.64
CA THR A 131 -13.62 1.94 -0.58
C THR A 131 -13.78 3.21 -1.39
N LEU A 132 -13.70 3.06 -2.70
CA LEU A 132 -14.03 4.08 -3.69
C LEU A 132 -15.24 3.56 -4.48
N THR A 133 -16.39 4.26 -4.36
CA THR A 133 -17.63 3.90 -5.04
C THR A 133 -17.87 4.89 -6.17
N ASN A 134 -18.10 4.42 -7.38
CA ASN A 134 -18.42 5.29 -8.52
C ASN A 134 -19.92 5.63 -8.60
N ALA A 135 -20.31 6.52 -9.52
CA ALA A 135 -21.70 6.95 -9.71
C ALA A 135 -22.66 5.80 -10.09
N LYS A 136 -22.14 4.66 -10.58
CA LYS A 136 -22.92 3.46 -10.89
C LYS A 136 -23.16 2.56 -9.68
N GLY A 137 -22.58 2.90 -8.50
CA GLY A 137 -22.62 2.08 -7.30
C GLY A 137 -21.60 0.94 -7.27
N GLU A 138 -20.67 0.90 -8.22
CA GLU A 138 -19.58 -0.10 -8.23
C GLU A 138 -18.57 0.26 -7.16
N VAL A 139 -18.32 -0.68 -6.24
CA VAL A 139 -17.42 -0.50 -5.10
C VAL A 139 -16.07 -1.10 -5.43
N ARG A 140 -15.02 -0.31 -5.31
CA ARG A 140 -13.62 -0.74 -5.39
C ARG A 140 -12.97 -0.64 -4.03
N LYS A 141 -12.37 -1.73 -3.57
CA LYS A 141 -11.49 -1.70 -2.39
C LYS A 141 -10.12 -1.15 -2.80
N LEU A 142 -9.60 -0.23 -1.99
CA LEU A 142 -8.28 0.36 -2.14
C LEU A 142 -7.28 -0.41 -1.28
N THR A 143 -6.03 -0.50 -1.73
CA THR A 143 -4.92 -0.91 -0.88
C THR A 143 -4.56 0.22 0.09
N SER A 144 -3.80 -0.11 1.15
CA SER A 144 -3.42 0.88 2.16
C SER A 144 -2.72 2.10 1.55
N LYS A 145 -1.76 1.88 0.63
CA LYS A 145 -1.04 2.99 -0.03
C LYS A 145 -1.90 3.81 -1.00
N GLU A 146 -2.84 3.18 -1.68
CA GLU A 146 -3.83 3.89 -2.51
C GLU A 146 -4.72 4.77 -1.64
N MET A 147 -5.15 4.27 -0.49
CA MET A 147 -5.96 5.00 0.47
C MET A 147 -5.18 6.19 1.05
N GLU A 148 -3.99 5.96 1.61
CA GLU A 148 -3.16 7.01 2.20
C GLU A 148 -2.92 8.16 1.22
N LEU A 149 -2.57 7.83 -0.02
CA LEU A 149 -2.31 8.81 -1.06
C LEU A 149 -3.58 9.56 -1.47
N LEU A 150 -4.69 8.84 -1.65
CA LEU A 150 -5.97 9.47 -1.99
C LEU A 150 -6.47 10.36 -0.84
N TYR A 151 -6.32 9.92 0.41
CA TYR A 151 -6.69 10.69 1.59
C TYR A 151 -5.93 12.02 1.65
N MET A 152 -4.60 11.99 1.51
CA MET A 152 -3.79 13.22 1.47
C MET A 152 -4.22 14.16 0.33
N LEU A 153 -4.51 13.60 -0.86
CA LEU A 153 -5.00 14.40 -1.98
C LEU A 153 -6.36 15.04 -1.69
N CYS A 154 -7.25 14.33 -0.99
CA CYS A 154 -8.56 14.85 -0.59
C CYS A 154 -8.45 15.96 0.44
N GLU A 155 -7.59 15.82 1.46
CA GLU A 155 -7.35 16.87 2.46
C GLU A 155 -6.82 18.16 1.84
N HIS A 156 -6.09 18.05 0.70
CA HIS A 156 -5.52 19.18 -0.03
C HIS A 156 -6.22 19.42 -1.39
N THR A 157 -7.51 19.10 -1.47
CA THR A 157 -8.26 19.29 -2.73
C THR A 157 -8.16 20.73 -3.22
N GLY A 158 -7.75 20.92 -4.48
CA GLY A 158 -7.55 22.24 -5.07
C GLY A 158 -6.21 22.89 -4.74
N GLU A 159 -5.40 22.30 -3.87
CA GLU A 159 -4.05 22.75 -3.51
C GLU A 159 -2.98 21.85 -4.14
N THR A 160 -1.75 22.35 -4.21
CA THR A 160 -0.62 21.55 -4.69
C THR A 160 -0.01 20.76 -3.54
N LEU A 161 -0.10 19.44 -3.62
CA LEU A 161 0.52 18.51 -2.69
C LEU A 161 1.95 18.22 -3.16
N GLU A 162 2.94 18.66 -2.39
CA GLU A 162 4.36 18.50 -2.73
C GLU A 162 4.79 17.02 -2.69
N ARG A 163 5.52 16.57 -3.72
CA ARG A 163 6.07 15.20 -3.80
C ARG A 163 6.87 14.81 -2.55
N ARG A 164 7.71 15.73 -2.09
CA ARG A 164 8.55 15.50 -0.91
C ARG A 164 7.73 15.25 0.34
N HIS A 165 6.68 16.04 0.56
CA HIS A 165 5.79 15.89 1.69
C HIS A 165 5.07 14.54 1.66
N VAL A 166 4.55 14.13 0.50
CA VAL A 166 3.92 12.80 0.31
C VAL A 166 4.89 11.68 0.62
N LEU A 167 6.13 11.75 0.09
CA LEU A 167 7.14 10.71 0.31
C LEU A 167 7.52 10.59 1.79
N GLN A 168 7.71 11.69 2.48
CA GLN A 168 8.04 11.71 3.91
C GLN A 168 6.88 11.20 4.76
N THR A 169 5.64 11.52 4.41
CA THR A 169 4.46 11.13 5.20
C THR A 169 4.09 9.66 5.00
N ILE A 170 4.08 9.18 3.75
CA ILE A 170 3.58 7.85 3.40
C ILE A 170 4.69 6.79 3.37
N TRP A 171 5.92 7.17 2.97
CA TRP A 171 7.06 6.25 2.86
C TRP A 171 8.19 6.55 3.86
N GLU A 172 8.03 7.59 4.71
CA GLU A 172 9.00 8.03 5.72
C GLU A 172 10.38 8.41 5.16
N GLU A 173 10.64 8.18 3.87
CA GLU A 173 11.92 8.40 3.22
C GLU A 173 11.78 8.87 1.79
N GLU A 174 12.51 9.93 1.44
CA GLU A 174 12.64 10.42 0.08
C GLU A 174 13.79 9.71 -0.63
N ASN A 175 13.49 8.63 -1.32
CA ASN A 175 14.45 7.93 -2.18
C ASN A 175 13.86 7.67 -3.57
N ARG A 176 14.73 7.26 -4.51
CA ARG A 176 14.34 7.07 -5.91
C ARG A 176 13.30 5.96 -6.10
N THR A 177 13.33 4.94 -5.27
CA THR A 177 12.39 3.81 -5.31
C THR A 177 11.01 4.25 -4.86
N ASN A 178 10.93 4.95 -3.71
CA ASN A 178 9.67 5.47 -3.18
C ASN A 178 9.04 6.50 -4.12
N ALA A 179 9.86 7.34 -4.76
CA ALA A 179 9.38 8.30 -5.76
C ALA A 179 8.72 7.60 -6.97
N ARG A 180 9.30 6.52 -7.48
CA ARG A 180 8.71 5.71 -8.55
C ARG A 180 7.45 4.98 -8.09
N SER A 181 7.45 4.45 -6.88
CA SER A 181 6.28 3.83 -6.25
C SER A 181 5.10 4.81 -6.24
N MET A 182 5.33 6.03 -5.73
CA MET A 182 4.31 7.07 -5.72
C MET A 182 3.73 7.34 -7.12
N ASP A 183 4.58 7.40 -8.17
CA ASP A 183 4.11 7.61 -9.55
C ASP A 183 3.22 6.46 -10.04
N VAL A 184 3.49 5.23 -9.62
CA VAL A 184 2.63 4.07 -9.93
C VAL A 184 1.27 4.24 -9.27
N TYR A 185 1.20 4.63 -7.99
CA TYR A 185 -0.07 4.83 -7.30
C TYR A 185 -0.88 6.00 -7.86
N ILE A 186 -0.21 7.12 -8.20
CA ILE A 186 -0.86 8.23 -8.92
C ILE A 186 -1.48 7.75 -10.24
N THR A 187 -0.74 6.92 -10.98
CA THR A 187 -1.24 6.37 -12.25
C THR A 187 -2.46 5.47 -12.05
N LYS A 188 -2.46 4.65 -10.99
CA LYS A 188 -3.61 3.81 -10.63
C LYS A 188 -4.83 4.65 -10.24
N LEU A 189 -4.66 5.64 -9.37
CA LEU A 189 -5.76 6.52 -8.96
C LEU A 189 -6.37 7.27 -10.15
N ARG A 190 -5.53 7.79 -11.06
CA ARG A 190 -6.02 8.39 -12.32
C ARG A 190 -6.84 7.43 -13.16
N LYS A 191 -6.42 6.15 -13.21
CA LYS A 191 -7.17 5.12 -13.94
C LYS A 191 -8.53 4.87 -13.32
N TYR A 192 -8.67 4.98 -11.99
CA TYR A 192 -9.95 4.82 -11.30
C TYR A 192 -10.90 5.97 -11.64
N PHE A 193 -10.39 7.21 -11.73
CA PHE A 193 -11.20 8.40 -12.05
C PHE A 193 -11.44 8.63 -13.55
N LYS A 194 -10.84 7.82 -14.43
CA LYS A 194 -10.84 8.04 -15.88
C LYS A 194 -12.26 8.22 -16.49
N GLU A 195 -13.28 7.63 -15.88
CA GLU A 195 -14.66 7.68 -16.37
C GLU A 195 -15.41 8.95 -15.95
N ASP A 196 -14.83 9.73 -15.04
CA ASP A 196 -15.45 10.97 -14.54
C ASP A 196 -14.62 12.20 -14.92
N PRO A 197 -15.12 13.06 -15.82
CA PRO A 197 -14.39 14.25 -16.25
C PRO A 197 -14.32 15.35 -15.18
N ASP A 198 -15.05 15.20 -14.08
CA ASP A 198 -15.07 16.18 -13.00
C ASP A 198 -13.99 15.94 -11.95
N VAL A 199 -13.26 14.79 -12.03
CA VAL A 199 -12.18 14.47 -11.12
C VAL A 199 -10.90 14.18 -11.88
N ASP A 200 -9.82 14.90 -11.55
CA ASP A 200 -8.50 14.63 -12.12
C ASP A 200 -7.38 14.87 -11.10
N ILE A 201 -6.29 14.12 -11.24
CA ILE A 201 -5.04 14.35 -10.50
C ILE A 201 -4.03 14.91 -11.48
N VAL A 202 -3.84 16.22 -11.48
CA VAL A 202 -2.92 16.92 -12.40
C VAL A 202 -1.50 16.99 -11.84
N ASN A 203 -0.51 16.98 -12.73
CA ASN A 203 0.88 17.24 -12.36
C ASN A 203 1.10 18.75 -12.24
N VAL A 204 1.73 19.18 -11.14
CA VAL A 204 2.33 20.50 -11.01
C VAL A 204 3.82 20.33 -11.23
N HIS A 205 4.29 20.77 -12.40
CA HIS A 205 5.66 20.50 -12.87
C HIS A 205 6.72 20.93 -11.84
N GLY A 206 7.61 20.01 -11.51
CA GLY A 206 8.71 20.24 -10.57
C GLY A 206 8.30 20.32 -9.09
N VAL A 207 6.99 20.27 -8.75
CA VAL A 207 6.49 20.45 -7.38
C VAL A 207 5.77 19.19 -6.88
N GLY A 208 4.72 18.76 -7.56
CA GLY A 208 3.90 17.67 -7.03
C GLY A 208 2.64 17.38 -7.84
N PHE A 209 1.58 17.09 -7.11
CA PHE A 209 0.29 16.73 -7.67
C PHE A 209 -0.82 17.62 -7.10
N LYS A 210 -1.91 17.73 -7.82
CA LYS A 210 -3.10 18.44 -7.38
C LYS A 210 -4.34 17.65 -7.74
N LEU A 211 -5.18 17.35 -6.76
CA LEU A 211 -6.52 16.83 -6.99
C LEU A 211 -7.45 17.98 -7.37
N VAL A 212 -8.10 17.84 -8.51
CA VAL A 212 -9.09 18.80 -9.02
C VAL A 212 -10.45 18.11 -9.03
N VAL A 213 -11.42 18.69 -8.38
CA VAL A 213 -12.82 18.29 -8.40
C VAL A 213 -13.63 19.51 -8.86
N LYS A 214 -14.44 19.36 -9.90
CA LYS A 214 -15.28 20.42 -10.48
C LYS A 214 -16.67 20.43 -9.87
#